data_dde5eb985c7a3527abb82bccac349754
#
_entry.id   dde5eb985c7a3527abb82bccac349754
#
_cell.length_a   1.000
_cell.length_b   1.000
_cell.length_c   1.000
_cell.angle_alpha   90.00
_cell.angle_beta   90.00
_cell.angle_gamma   90.00
#
_symmetry.space_group_name_H-M   'P 1'
#
loop_
_entity.id
_entity.type
_entity.pdbx_description
1 polymer ?
#
loop_
_entity_poly.entity_id
_entity_poly.type
_entity_poly.pdbx_seq_one_letter_code
_entity_poly.pdbx_strand_id
1 'polypeptide(L)'
;MYGFRSFLLSCLLMTGVFSMAQNDAEIDSILRYQLPNGGWLKNQDWLKGVNQAEYRQALETGVGATIDNHATWGEIRHLANYFAVIDNMSSKAQVIAAAVNRGLEYLLKMQYPNGGFPQFYPLKNDKHYSRHITFNDGAMVQVLRVLRDVADQRTPFSLLPIPVELRKRCGEAYERGIQCVLSCQVRLKGKLTVWCQQHDCETLQPVGARTYELPSLGGAGETADILRLLMEVRQPSEDIKNAVRSGVEWLRSHALRGKRVDTFVNAAGQKDLRLVDDLSAPLLWARFYDLKKQKPFFSDRTGKMYRDFSDIQYERRNGYAWFGYQPQQLLNEYEAWKAKL
;
A
#
# COMPACT_ATOMS: atom_id res chain seq x y z
N MET A 1 39.70 33.17 -20.19
CA MET A 1 39.26 31.98 -19.39
C MET A 1 38.11 32.34 -18.44
N TYR A 2 37.07 33.05 -18.93
CA TYR A 2 35.94 33.55 -18.10
C TYR A 2 34.55 33.14 -18.62
N GLY A 3 34.46 32.26 -19.64
CA GLY A 3 33.16 31.89 -20.24
C GLY A 3 32.51 30.61 -19.73
N PHE A 4 33.24 29.74 -19.05
CA PHE A 4 32.72 28.39 -18.73
C PHE A 4 32.00 28.28 -17.38
N ARG A 5 32.24 29.18 -16.42
CA ARG A 5 31.58 29.14 -15.10
C ARG A 5 30.14 29.68 -15.09
N SER A 6 29.84 30.67 -15.96
CA SER A 6 28.49 31.25 -16.04
C SER A 6 27.47 30.33 -16.69
N PHE A 7 27.89 29.45 -17.62
CA PHE A 7 26.95 28.54 -18.30
C PHE A 7 26.48 27.36 -17.41
N LEU A 8 27.39 26.83 -16.58
CA LEU A 8 27.05 25.75 -15.63
C LEU A 8 26.13 26.24 -14.50
N LEU A 9 26.27 27.46 -14.01
CA LEU A 9 25.41 28.04 -12.98
C LEU A 9 24.01 28.33 -13.54
N SER A 10 23.92 28.78 -14.79
CA SER A 10 22.64 29.03 -15.49
C SER A 10 21.87 27.76 -15.76
N CYS A 11 22.52 26.64 -16.15
CA CYS A 11 21.86 25.35 -16.34
C CYS A 11 21.36 24.71 -15.01
N LEU A 12 22.13 24.85 -13.94
CA LEU A 12 21.70 24.36 -12.61
C LEU A 12 20.53 25.17 -12.04
N LEU A 13 20.51 26.48 -12.25
CA LEU A 13 19.40 27.33 -11.86
C LEU A 13 18.14 27.02 -12.69
N MET A 14 18.25 26.79 -13.99
CA MET A 14 17.10 26.44 -14.85
C MET A 14 16.52 25.07 -14.49
N THR A 15 17.32 24.05 -14.22
CA THR A 15 16.83 22.73 -13.82
C THR A 15 16.15 22.77 -12.45
N GLY A 16 16.67 23.55 -11.50
CA GLY A 16 16.05 23.78 -10.20
C GLY A 16 14.72 24.52 -10.28
N VAL A 17 14.64 25.55 -11.11
CA VAL A 17 13.40 26.33 -11.32
C VAL A 17 12.35 25.50 -12.06
N PHE A 18 12.71 24.70 -13.05
CA PHE A 18 11.79 23.77 -13.72
C PHE A 18 11.25 22.70 -12.77
N SER A 19 12.08 22.14 -11.92
CA SER A 19 11.65 21.14 -10.91
C SER A 19 10.70 21.75 -9.86
N MET A 20 10.95 22.98 -9.40
CA MET A 20 10.07 23.66 -8.47
C MET A 20 8.74 24.05 -9.11
N ALA A 21 8.74 24.59 -10.33
CA ALA A 21 7.50 24.96 -11.04
C ALA A 21 6.64 23.73 -11.37
N GLN A 22 7.24 22.59 -11.70
CA GLN A 22 6.53 21.32 -11.91
C GLN A 22 5.91 20.80 -10.61
N ASN A 23 6.63 20.87 -9.50
CA ASN A 23 6.10 20.53 -8.18
C ASN A 23 4.94 21.46 -7.79
N ASP A 24 5.03 22.74 -8.06
CA ASP A 24 3.97 23.70 -7.78
C ASP A 24 2.67 23.37 -8.52
N ALA A 25 2.77 23.06 -9.82
CA ALA A 25 1.60 22.71 -10.64
C ALA A 25 0.93 21.40 -10.18
N GLU A 26 1.73 20.42 -9.76
CA GLU A 26 1.25 19.17 -9.20
C GLU A 26 0.51 19.39 -7.87
N ILE A 27 1.08 20.18 -6.97
CA ILE A 27 0.45 20.54 -5.69
C ILE A 27 -0.87 21.27 -5.91
N ASP A 28 -0.90 22.25 -6.83
CA ASP A 28 -2.12 23.00 -7.14
C ASP A 28 -3.23 22.08 -7.69
N SER A 29 -2.85 21.07 -8.49
CA SER A 29 -3.76 20.05 -8.98
C SER A 29 -4.28 19.16 -7.83
N ILE A 30 -3.42 18.65 -6.99
CA ILE A 30 -3.80 17.85 -5.81
C ILE A 30 -4.77 18.61 -4.91
N LEU A 31 -4.49 19.89 -4.62
CA LEU A 31 -5.35 20.72 -3.78
C LEU A 31 -6.72 20.97 -4.42
N ARG A 32 -6.75 21.24 -5.73
CA ARG A 32 -7.97 21.51 -6.51
C ARG A 32 -8.91 20.31 -6.53
N TYR A 33 -8.38 19.09 -6.62
CA TYR A 33 -9.15 17.87 -6.81
C TYR A 33 -9.37 17.07 -5.53
N GLN A 34 -9.08 17.64 -4.36
CA GLN A 34 -9.52 17.07 -3.10
C GLN A 34 -11.05 17.03 -3.04
N LEU A 35 -11.61 15.86 -2.78
CA LEU A 35 -13.06 15.72 -2.66
C LEU A 35 -13.60 16.39 -1.37
N PRO A 36 -14.89 16.77 -1.32
CA PRO A 36 -15.48 17.42 -0.13
C PRO A 36 -15.36 16.59 1.15
N ASN A 37 -15.29 15.27 1.04
CA ASN A 37 -15.08 14.38 2.20
C ASN A 37 -13.62 14.36 2.70
N GLY A 38 -12.69 14.99 2.02
CA GLY A 38 -11.28 15.12 2.37
C GLY A 38 -10.34 14.14 1.69
N GLY A 39 -10.84 13.10 1.01
CA GLY A 39 -10.02 12.14 0.28
C GLY A 39 -9.80 12.49 -1.19
N TRP A 40 -9.11 11.60 -1.92
CA TRP A 40 -8.83 11.74 -3.36
C TRP A 40 -9.20 10.47 -4.13
N LEU A 41 -9.44 10.65 -5.43
CA LEU A 41 -9.60 9.56 -6.39
C LEU A 41 -8.26 8.88 -6.66
N LYS A 42 -8.28 7.58 -6.95
CA LYS A 42 -7.08 6.84 -7.36
C LYS A 42 -6.76 7.00 -8.85
N ASN A 43 -5.52 6.65 -9.23
CA ASN A 43 -5.05 6.58 -10.63
C ASN A 43 -5.15 7.91 -11.38
N GLN A 44 -5.00 9.03 -10.68
CA GLN A 44 -4.95 10.34 -11.31
C GLN A 44 -3.50 10.72 -11.65
N ASP A 45 -3.30 11.36 -12.80
CA ASP A 45 -2.04 12.00 -13.15
C ASP A 45 -2.16 13.49 -12.90
N TRP A 46 -1.66 13.94 -11.75
CA TRP A 46 -1.83 15.32 -11.28
C TRP A 46 -1.21 16.37 -12.20
N LEU A 47 -0.23 15.97 -13.04
CA LEU A 47 0.43 16.87 -14.00
C LEU A 47 -0.25 16.87 -15.37
N LYS A 48 -0.68 15.68 -15.86
CA LYS A 48 -1.28 15.56 -17.19
C LYS A 48 -2.79 15.78 -17.21
N GLY A 49 -3.42 15.61 -16.06
CA GLY A 49 -4.85 15.88 -15.90
C GLY A 49 -5.60 14.77 -15.16
N VAL A 50 -6.68 15.18 -14.53
CA VAL A 50 -7.58 14.33 -13.74
C VAL A 50 -8.73 13.86 -14.64
N ASN A 51 -9.18 12.63 -14.44
CA ASN A 51 -10.37 12.11 -15.09
C ASN A 51 -11.60 12.91 -14.66
N GLN A 52 -12.00 13.90 -15.48
CA GLN A 52 -13.08 14.85 -15.18
C GLN A 52 -14.46 14.17 -15.04
N ALA A 53 -14.69 13.05 -15.75
CA ALA A 53 -15.95 12.33 -15.66
C ALA A 53 -16.06 11.62 -14.31
N GLU A 54 -14.98 10.93 -13.89
CA GLU A 54 -14.93 10.27 -12.60
C GLU A 54 -15.00 11.26 -11.44
N TYR A 55 -14.30 12.41 -11.56
CA TYR A 55 -14.34 13.46 -10.54
C TYR A 55 -15.75 14.05 -10.38
N ARG A 56 -16.44 14.37 -11.47
CA ARG A 56 -17.83 14.85 -11.43
C ARG A 56 -18.77 13.83 -10.82
N GLN A 57 -18.65 12.57 -11.21
CA GLN A 57 -19.41 11.48 -10.62
C GLN A 57 -19.18 11.38 -9.11
N ALA A 58 -17.93 11.52 -8.66
CA ALA A 58 -17.61 11.49 -7.23
C ALA A 58 -18.20 12.67 -6.46
N LEU A 59 -18.25 13.86 -7.07
CA LEU A 59 -18.93 15.04 -6.48
C LEU A 59 -20.44 14.84 -6.34
N GLU A 60 -21.07 14.27 -7.37
CA GLU A 60 -22.53 14.03 -7.40
C GLU A 60 -22.96 12.93 -6.42
N THR A 61 -22.20 11.84 -6.35
CA THR A 61 -22.57 10.66 -5.55
C THR A 61 -21.99 10.67 -4.14
N GLY A 62 -20.98 11.49 -3.86
CA GLY A 62 -20.17 11.45 -2.65
C GLY A 62 -19.24 10.23 -2.55
N VAL A 63 -19.22 9.35 -3.56
CA VAL A 63 -18.46 8.09 -3.58
C VAL A 63 -17.33 8.18 -4.60
N GLY A 64 -16.09 7.85 -4.17
CA GLY A 64 -14.93 7.87 -5.08
C GLY A 64 -13.60 7.92 -4.35
N ALA A 65 -13.55 8.65 -3.24
CA ALA A 65 -12.35 8.72 -2.42
C ALA A 65 -11.94 7.32 -1.91
N THR A 66 -10.64 7.05 -1.86
CA THR A 66 -10.11 5.72 -1.62
C THR A 66 -8.71 5.77 -0.99
N ILE A 67 -8.28 4.63 -0.43
CA ILE A 67 -6.88 4.41 -0.01
C ILE A 67 -6.14 3.44 -0.94
N ASP A 68 -6.79 2.99 -2.01
CA ASP A 68 -6.24 2.05 -2.99
C ASP A 68 -5.29 2.77 -3.97
N ASN A 69 -4.27 2.06 -4.47
CA ASN A 69 -3.31 2.57 -5.46
C ASN A 69 -2.69 3.93 -5.08
N HIS A 70 -2.19 4.06 -3.87
CA HIS A 70 -1.55 5.27 -3.33
C HIS A 70 -2.48 6.48 -3.07
N ALA A 71 -3.76 6.38 -3.37
CA ALA A 71 -4.69 7.49 -3.19
C ALA A 71 -4.88 7.86 -1.72
N THR A 72 -5.18 9.11 -1.47
CA THR A 72 -5.40 9.78 -0.19
C THR A 72 -4.16 9.81 0.72
N TRP A 73 -3.64 8.66 1.12
CA TRP A 73 -2.44 8.63 1.97
C TRP A 73 -1.19 9.15 1.24
N GLY A 74 -1.11 8.94 -0.09
CA GLY A 74 -0.04 9.44 -0.94
C GLY A 74 -0.10 10.96 -1.09
N GLU A 75 -1.28 11.52 -1.37
CA GLU A 75 -1.48 12.97 -1.47
C GLU A 75 -1.22 13.65 -0.13
N ILE A 76 -1.66 13.08 0.99
CA ILE A 76 -1.35 13.59 2.34
C ILE A 76 0.16 13.68 2.54
N ARG A 77 0.93 12.63 2.20
CA ARG A 77 2.40 12.64 2.33
C ARG A 77 3.04 13.62 1.37
N HIS A 78 2.56 13.69 0.13
CA HIS A 78 3.11 14.59 -0.87
C HIS A 78 2.93 16.06 -0.46
N LEU A 79 1.72 16.43 -0.02
CA LEU A 79 1.42 17.76 0.52
C LEU A 79 2.26 18.08 1.77
N ALA A 80 2.43 17.12 2.68
CA ALA A 80 3.25 17.31 3.86
C ALA A 80 4.74 17.51 3.53
N ASN A 81 5.29 16.75 2.59
CA ASN A 81 6.67 16.94 2.13
C ASN A 81 6.87 18.29 1.45
N TYR A 82 5.90 18.73 0.63
CA TYR A 82 5.98 20.04 0.00
C TYR A 82 5.88 21.19 1.02
N PHE A 83 5.00 21.04 2.03
CA PHE A 83 4.91 22.02 3.14
C PHE A 83 6.26 22.21 3.85
N ALA A 84 7.05 21.15 4.00
CA ALA A 84 8.34 21.20 4.68
C ALA A 84 9.41 22.05 3.97
N VAL A 85 9.21 22.39 2.69
CA VAL A 85 10.20 23.09 1.87
C VAL A 85 9.77 24.48 1.39
N ILE A 86 8.53 24.90 1.71
CA ILE A 86 8.02 26.23 1.37
C ILE A 86 7.98 27.16 2.58
N ASP A 87 7.75 28.44 2.33
CA ASP A 87 7.48 29.40 3.40
C ASP A 87 6.18 29.06 4.14
N ASN A 88 6.30 28.66 5.40
CA ASN A 88 5.18 28.22 6.24
C ASN A 88 4.17 29.33 6.58
N MET A 89 4.52 30.60 6.34
CA MET A 89 3.64 31.76 6.54
C MET A 89 2.84 32.12 5.28
N SER A 90 3.15 31.48 4.15
CA SER A 90 2.47 31.73 2.89
C SER A 90 0.99 31.31 2.92
N SER A 91 0.16 31.94 2.11
CA SER A 91 -1.25 31.53 1.91
C SER A 91 -1.34 30.09 1.37
N LYS A 92 -0.40 29.68 0.52
CA LYS A 92 -0.30 28.29 0.00
C LYS A 92 -0.06 27.30 1.11
N ALA A 93 0.81 27.61 2.07
CA ALA A 93 1.07 26.74 3.23
C ALA A 93 -0.20 26.53 4.08
N GLN A 94 -1.00 27.57 4.29
CA GLN A 94 -2.26 27.46 5.02
C GLN A 94 -3.27 26.55 4.29
N VAL A 95 -3.39 26.66 2.97
CA VAL A 95 -4.26 25.81 2.15
C VAL A 95 -3.80 24.34 2.21
N ILE A 96 -2.50 24.09 2.11
CA ILE A 96 -1.93 22.75 2.23
C ILE A 96 -2.21 22.14 3.61
N ALA A 97 -1.95 22.90 4.68
CA ALA A 97 -2.22 22.44 6.04
C ALA A 97 -3.69 22.06 6.24
N ALA A 98 -4.61 22.90 5.74
CA ALA A 98 -6.04 22.62 5.76
C ALA A 98 -6.40 21.35 4.95
N ALA A 99 -5.82 21.15 3.78
CA ALA A 99 -6.05 19.98 2.95
C ALA A 99 -5.54 18.70 3.63
N VAL A 100 -4.34 18.72 4.21
CA VAL A 100 -3.79 17.60 5.00
C VAL A 100 -4.71 17.26 6.17
N ASN A 101 -5.15 18.25 6.95
CA ASN A 101 -6.05 18.02 8.08
C ASN A 101 -7.37 17.39 7.64
N ARG A 102 -7.99 17.84 6.51
CA ARG A 102 -9.19 17.20 5.95
C ARG A 102 -8.93 15.76 5.50
N GLY A 103 -7.75 15.50 4.89
CA GLY A 103 -7.34 14.15 4.51
C GLY A 103 -7.18 13.22 5.71
N LEU A 104 -6.60 13.68 6.82
CA LEU A 104 -6.50 12.94 8.07
C LEU A 104 -7.88 12.64 8.66
N GLU A 105 -8.78 13.62 8.68
CA GLU A 105 -10.18 13.41 9.12
C GLU A 105 -10.90 12.37 8.25
N TYR A 106 -10.66 12.36 6.94
CA TYR A 106 -11.18 11.32 6.05
C TYR A 106 -10.68 9.93 6.45
N LEU A 107 -9.38 9.76 6.68
CA LEU A 107 -8.80 8.48 7.11
C LEU A 107 -9.39 8.01 8.44
N LEU A 108 -9.61 8.91 9.40
CA LEU A 108 -10.22 8.57 10.68
C LEU A 108 -11.68 8.14 10.54
N LYS A 109 -12.45 8.80 9.65
CA LYS A 109 -13.86 8.46 9.41
C LYS A 109 -14.05 7.13 8.70
N MET A 110 -13.11 6.72 7.85
CA MET A 110 -13.22 5.45 7.13
C MET A 110 -12.83 4.22 7.95
N GLN A 111 -12.14 4.41 9.08
CA GLN A 111 -11.73 3.29 9.93
C GLN A 111 -12.92 2.60 10.57
N TYR A 112 -13.01 1.29 10.45
CA TYR A 112 -13.98 0.47 11.15
C TYR A 112 -13.74 0.45 12.68
N PRO A 113 -14.77 0.18 13.50
CA PRO A 113 -14.60 0.08 14.95
C PRO A 113 -13.55 -0.95 15.38
N ASN A 114 -13.34 -2.03 14.60
CA ASN A 114 -12.32 -3.04 14.84
C ASN A 114 -10.90 -2.62 14.37
N GLY A 115 -10.74 -1.39 13.88
CA GLY A 115 -9.46 -0.84 13.44
C GLY A 115 -9.11 -1.08 11.97
N GLY A 116 -9.89 -1.87 11.23
CA GLY A 116 -9.70 -2.13 9.81
C GLY A 116 -10.07 -0.97 8.92
N PHE A 117 -9.65 -1.04 7.65
CA PHE A 117 -9.96 -0.02 6.64
C PHE A 117 -10.51 -0.67 5.37
N PRO A 118 -11.68 -0.21 4.84
CA PRO A 118 -12.15 -0.58 3.52
C PRO A 118 -11.29 0.07 2.43
N GLN A 119 -11.49 -0.31 1.15
CA GLN A 119 -10.81 0.38 0.05
C GLN A 119 -11.37 1.77 -0.24
N PHE A 120 -12.67 1.97 -0.07
CA PHE A 120 -13.39 3.22 -0.38
C PHE A 120 -14.21 3.69 0.81
N TYR A 121 -14.32 4.99 0.97
CA TYR A 121 -15.25 5.61 1.91
C TYR A 121 -15.85 6.89 1.31
N PRO A 122 -17.19 7.06 1.28
CA PRO A 122 -18.21 6.04 1.62
C PRO A 122 -18.08 4.76 0.78
N LEU A 123 -18.66 3.66 1.27
CA LEU A 123 -18.66 2.38 0.56
C LEU A 123 -19.41 2.51 -0.78
N LYS A 124 -18.93 1.82 -1.82
CA LYS A 124 -19.63 1.77 -3.12
C LYS A 124 -21.02 1.13 -2.98
N ASN A 125 -21.07 0.02 -2.27
CA ASN A 125 -22.29 -0.66 -1.80
C ASN A 125 -21.89 -1.74 -0.78
N ASP A 126 -22.87 -2.24 -0.01
CA ASP A 126 -22.63 -3.19 1.08
C ASP A 126 -22.22 -4.60 0.62
N LYS A 127 -22.38 -4.93 -0.65
CA LYS A 127 -22.03 -6.25 -1.22
C LYS A 127 -20.73 -6.22 -2.02
N HIS A 128 -20.18 -5.04 -2.30
CA HIS A 128 -18.95 -4.93 -3.07
C HIS A 128 -17.73 -5.32 -2.22
N TYR A 129 -16.79 -6.10 -2.80
CA TYR A 129 -15.59 -6.58 -2.08
C TYR A 129 -14.77 -5.45 -1.45
N SER A 130 -14.86 -4.23 -1.96
CA SER A 130 -14.12 -3.08 -1.42
C SER A 130 -14.53 -2.64 -0.01
N ARG A 131 -15.60 -3.25 0.56
CA ARG A 131 -15.95 -3.10 1.97
C ARG A 131 -15.02 -3.87 2.92
N HIS A 132 -14.31 -4.88 2.42
CA HIS A 132 -13.45 -5.71 3.24
C HIS A 132 -12.19 -4.96 3.67
N ILE A 133 -11.61 -5.36 4.82
CA ILE A 133 -10.33 -4.85 5.29
C ILE A 133 -9.28 -5.19 4.24
N THR A 134 -8.54 -4.17 3.77
CA THR A 134 -7.67 -4.31 2.61
C THR A 134 -6.20 -4.11 2.92
N PHE A 135 -5.41 -5.16 2.72
CA PHE A 135 -3.94 -5.10 2.71
C PHE A 135 -3.38 -5.05 1.29
N ASN A 136 -4.24 -5.23 0.28
CA ASN A 136 -3.83 -5.17 -1.13
C ASN A 136 -3.08 -3.86 -1.42
N ASP A 137 -1.98 -3.96 -2.19
CA ASP A 137 -1.13 -2.84 -2.60
C ASP A 137 -0.65 -1.95 -1.43
N GLY A 138 -0.58 -2.53 -0.23
CA GLY A 138 -0.15 -1.85 1.00
C GLY A 138 -1.14 -0.82 1.54
N ALA A 139 -2.38 -0.76 1.06
CA ALA A 139 -3.34 0.31 1.34
C ALA A 139 -3.46 0.61 2.85
N MET A 140 -3.95 -0.34 3.66
CA MET A 140 -4.08 -0.14 5.11
C MET A 140 -2.72 0.09 5.79
N VAL A 141 -1.66 -0.58 5.36
CA VAL A 141 -0.31 -0.45 5.94
C VAL A 141 0.19 0.99 5.81
N GLN A 142 0.00 1.62 4.66
CA GLN A 142 0.44 2.99 4.43
C GLN A 142 -0.41 4.02 5.18
N VAL A 143 -1.72 3.78 5.29
CA VAL A 143 -2.59 4.59 6.15
C VAL A 143 -2.10 4.55 7.60
N LEU A 144 -1.82 3.36 8.14
CA LEU A 144 -1.31 3.21 9.51
C LEU A 144 0.03 3.92 9.70
N ARG A 145 0.92 3.90 8.71
CA ARG A 145 2.18 4.67 8.75
C ARG A 145 1.93 6.18 8.79
N VAL A 146 0.97 6.70 8.01
CA VAL A 146 0.60 8.13 8.07
C VAL A 146 0.07 8.49 9.46
N LEU A 147 -0.87 7.71 9.99
CA LEU A 147 -1.47 7.97 11.31
C LEU A 147 -0.41 7.97 12.43
N ARG A 148 0.50 6.98 12.42
CA ARG A 148 1.65 6.91 13.34
C ARG A 148 2.55 8.13 13.22
N ASP A 149 2.94 8.48 11.99
CA ASP A 149 3.91 9.56 11.74
C ASP A 149 3.32 10.91 12.18
N VAL A 150 2.01 11.11 12.06
CA VAL A 150 1.28 12.27 12.58
C VAL A 150 1.26 12.26 14.12
N ALA A 151 0.91 11.13 14.73
CA ALA A 151 0.85 10.98 16.19
C ALA A 151 2.21 11.18 16.84
N ASP A 152 3.25 10.56 16.30
CA ASP A 152 4.64 10.63 16.76
C ASP A 152 5.34 11.96 16.38
N GLN A 153 4.67 12.85 15.69
CA GLN A 153 5.23 14.10 15.18
C GLN A 153 6.53 13.89 14.40
N ARG A 154 6.56 12.87 13.52
CA ARG A 154 7.70 12.62 12.64
C ARG A 154 7.71 13.61 11.48
N THR A 155 8.88 14.06 11.06
CA THR A 155 9.01 14.87 9.84
C THR A 155 8.48 14.08 8.62
N PRO A 156 7.67 14.74 7.73
CA PRO A 156 7.37 16.18 7.66
C PRO A 156 6.18 16.64 8.54
N PHE A 157 5.40 15.74 9.15
CA PHE A 157 4.18 16.07 9.90
C PHE A 157 4.40 16.92 11.15
N SER A 158 5.60 16.88 11.74
CA SER A 158 5.98 17.75 12.87
C SER A 158 5.98 19.25 12.53
N LEU A 159 6.13 19.59 11.24
CA LEU A 159 6.18 20.96 10.75
C LEU A 159 4.79 21.54 10.46
N LEU A 160 3.78 20.68 10.26
CA LEU A 160 2.42 21.07 9.95
C LEU A 160 1.63 21.49 11.19
N PRO A 161 0.77 22.54 11.11
CA PRO A 161 -0.11 22.93 12.20
C PRO A 161 -1.30 21.97 12.33
N ILE A 162 -1.01 20.71 12.71
CA ILE A 162 -2.02 19.69 12.98
C ILE A 162 -2.54 19.87 14.42
N PRO A 163 -3.87 20.01 14.63
CA PRO A 163 -4.44 20.14 15.97
C PRO A 163 -4.05 18.98 16.91
N VAL A 164 -3.78 19.29 18.17
CA VAL A 164 -3.38 18.29 19.18
C VAL A 164 -4.38 17.15 19.29
N GLU A 165 -5.67 17.46 19.28
CA GLU A 165 -6.73 16.46 19.33
C GLU A 165 -6.76 15.56 18.08
N LEU A 166 -6.51 16.11 16.89
CA LEU A 166 -6.39 15.32 15.66
C LEU A 166 -5.19 14.37 15.71
N ARG A 167 -4.03 14.83 16.24
CA ARG A 167 -2.86 13.96 16.43
C ARG A 167 -3.16 12.81 17.39
N LYS A 168 -3.82 13.11 18.53
CA LYS A 168 -4.23 12.09 19.50
C LYS A 168 -5.12 11.04 18.87
N ARG A 169 -6.16 11.46 18.12
CA ARG A 169 -7.07 10.57 17.40
C ARG A 169 -6.35 9.73 16.36
N CYS A 170 -5.33 10.28 15.67
CA CYS A 170 -4.48 9.51 14.76
C CYS A 170 -3.71 8.41 15.50
N GLY A 171 -3.17 8.68 16.67
CA GLY A 171 -2.49 7.69 17.51
C GLY A 171 -3.43 6.57 17.96
N GLU A 172 -4.60 6.90 18.47
CA GLU A 172 -5.61 5.93 18.86
C GLU A 172 -6.07 5.07 17.68
N ALA A 173 -6.23 5.67 16.49
CA ALA A 173 -6.58 4.96 15.27
C ALA A 173 -5.46 4.03 14.79
N TYR A 174 -4.20 4.45 14.89
CA TYR A 174 -3.03 3.60 14.62
C TYR A 174 -3.00 2.38 15.52
N GLU A 175 -3.18 2.55 16.83
CA GLU A 175 -3.18 1.44 17.79
C GLU A 175 -4.31 0.43 17.50
N ARG A 176 -5.54 0.92 17.26
CA ARG A 176 -6.64 0.03 16.83
C ARG A 176 -6.32 -0.70 15.54
N GLY A 177 -5.67 -0.02 14.59
CA GLY A 177 -5.24 -0.62 13.34
C GLY A 177 -4.20 -1.73 13.54
N ILE A 178 -3.22 -1.57 14.42
CA ILE A 178 -2.25 -2.62 14.77
C ILE A 178 -2.95 -3.83 15.40
N GLN A 179 -3.92 -3.62 16.30
CA GLN A 179 -4.71 -4.72 16.87
C GLN A 179 -5.51 -5.46 15.78
N CYS A 180 -6.10 -4.74 14.83
CA CYS A 180 -6.76 -5.34 13.68
C CYS A 180 -5.80 -6.18 12.82
N VAL A 181 -4.59 -5.66 12.54
CA VAL A 181 -3.54 -6.40 11.82
C VAL A 181 -3.21 -7.71 12.53
N LEU A 182 -3.00 -7.70 13.84
CA LEU A 182 -2.74 -8.91 14.63
C LEU A 182 -3.92 -9.90 14.58
N SER A 183 -5.14 -9.39 14.67
CA SER A 183 -6.36 -10.21 14.63
C SER A 183 -6.63 -10.84 13.26
N CYS A 184 -6.20 -10.18 12.19
CA CYS A 184 -6.29 -10.70 10.82
C CYS A 184 -5.22 -11.74 10.48
N GLN A 185 -4.18 -11.93 11.32
CA GLN A 185 -3.16 -12.95 11.02
C GLN A 185 -3.76 -14.35 11.03
N VAL A 186 -3.67 -15.04 9.89
CA VAL A 186 -4.34 -16.32 9.70
C VAL A 186 -3.75 -17.40 10.60
N ARG A 187 -4.61 -18.10 11.32
CA ARG A 187 -4.22 -19.21 12.19
C ARG A 187 -4.65 -20.54 11.57
N LEU A 188 -3.70 -21.41 11.30
CA LEU A 188 -3.94 -22.74 10.75
C LEU A 188 -3.48 -23.81 11.74
N LYS A 189 -4.36 -24.73 12.11
CA LYS A 189 -4.07 -25.80 13.08
C LYS A 189 -3.40 -25.27 14.37
N GLY A 190 -3.90 -24.15 14.88
CA GLY A 190 -3.39 -23.49 16.07
C GLY A 190 -2.14 -22.63 15.91
N LYS A 191 -1.47 -22.64 14.74
CA LYS A 191 -0.25 -21.86 14.47
C LYS A 191 -0.57 -20.59 13.66
N LEU A 192 0.02 -19.48 14.05
CA LEU A 192 -0.01 -18.23 13.25
C LEU A 192 0.78 -18.44 11.95
N THR A 193 0.28 -17.81 10.88
CA THR A 193 0.92 -17.86 9.54
C THR A 193 1.13 -16.43 9.02
N VAL A 194 0.53 -16.08 7.90
CA VAL A 194 0.58 -14.78 7.24
C VAL A 194 -0.83 -14.23 7.03
N TRP A 195 -0.99 -13.17 6.28
CA TRP A 195 -2.27 -12.48 6.04
C TRP A 195 -2.80 -12.77 4.65
N CYS A 196 -4.12 -12.63 4.47
CA CYS A 196 -4.76 -12.53 3.16
C CYS A 196 -4.68 -11.08 2.63
N GLN A 197 -4.89 -10.90 1.32
CA GLN A 197 -5.01 -9.56 0.74
C GLN A 197 -6.20 -8.78 1.27
N GLN A 198 -7.32 -9.46 1.50
CA GLN A 198 -8.50 -8.91 2.13
C GLN A 198 -9.01 -9.84 3.23
N HIS A 199 -9.56 -9.20 4.26
CA HIS A 199 -10.25 -9.87 5.35
C HIS A 199 -11.66 -9.31 5.51
N ASP A 200 -12.60 -10.19 5.83
CA ASP A 200 -13.96 -9.79 6.09
C ASP A 200 -14.02 -8.74 7.20
N CYS A 201 -14.77 -7.67 6.97
CA CYS A 201 -14.78 -6.52 7.88
C CYS A 201 -15.47 -6.81 9.25
N GLU A 202 -16.18 -7.92 9.38
CA GLU A 202 -16.87 -8.32 10.61
C GLU A 202 -16.16 -9.50 11.29
N THR A 203 -15.88 -10.57 10.53
CA THR A 203 -15.30 -11.80 11.06
C THR A 203 -13.78 -11.83 11.08
N LEU A 204 -13.13 -10.91 10.37
CA LEU A 204 -11.67 -10.82 10.18
C LEU A 204 -11.06 -12.04 9.47
N GLN A 205 -11.89 -12.91 8.90
CA GLN A 205 -11.43 -14.09 8.18
C GLN A 205 -10.99 -13.74 6.75
N PRO A 206 -10.06 -14.51 6.14
CA PRO A 206 -9.69 -14.34 4.74
C PRO A 206 -10.89 -14.36 3.80
N VAL A 207 -11.00 -13.38 2.92
CA VAL A 207 -12.04 -13.32 1.89
C VAL A 207 -11.42 -13.05 0.52
N GLY A 208 -12.19 -13.35 -0.54
CA GLY A 208 -11.84 -12.98 -1.90
C GLY A 208 -12.18 -11.53 -2.20
N ALA A 209 -11.64 -11.03 -3.32
CA ALA A 209 -12.00 -9.74 -3.87
C ALA A 209 -12.57 -9.90 -5.29
N ARG A 210 -11.75 -9.66 -6.32
CA ARG A 210 -12.13 -9.98 -7.69
C ARG A 210 -12.21 -11.49 -7.89
N THR A 211 -12.89 -11.95 -8.92
CA THR A 211 -13.12 -13.38 -9.16
C THR A 211 -11.85 -14.24 -9.12
N TYR A 212 -10.71 -13.68 -9.55
CA TYR A 212 -9.40 -14.35 -9.54
C TYR A 212 -8.59 -14.09 -8.25
N GLU A 213 -9.10 -13.36 -7.29
CA GLU A 213 -8.47 -13.11 -5.99
C GLU A 213 -9.20 -13.90 -4.92
N LEU A 214 -8.90 -15.19 -4.88
CA LEU A 214 -9.53 -16.12 -3.94
C LEU A 214 -8.98 -15.93 -2.51
N PRO A 215 -9.75 -16.32 -1.48
CA PRO A 215 -9.23 -16.33 -0.10
C PRO A 215 -7.95 -17.15 -0.01
N SER A 216 -6.88 -16.57 0.55
CA SER A 216 -5.53 -17.14 0.46
C SER A 216 -4.64 -16.71 1.61
N LEU A 217 -3.46 -17.33 1.70
CA LEU A 217 -2.32 -16.78 2.43
C LEU A 217 -1.47 -15.98 1.43
N GLY A 218 -1.20 -14.73 1.74
CA GLY A 218 -0.37 -13.84 0.92
C GLY A 218 1.11 -14.15 1.11
N GLY A 219 1.77 -14.60 0.04
CA GLY A 219 3.18 -15.01 0.10
C GLY A 219 4.18 -13.96 -0.36
N ALA A 220 3.75 -12.79 -0.80
CA ALA A 220 4.62 -11.80 -1.43
C ALA A 220 4.56 -10.43 -0.73
N GLY A 221 4.27 -9.36 -1.48
CA GLY A 221 4.41 -7.98 -1.04
C GLY A 221 3.57 -7.63 0.17
N GLU A 222 2.31 -8.01 0.19
CA GLU A 222 1.37 -7.65 1.26
C GLU A 222 1.84 -8.12 2.64
N THR A 223 2.21 -9.40 2.76
CA THR A 223 2.77 -9.94 4.02
C THR A 223 4.09 -9.28 4.39
N ALA A 224 4.97 -9.01 3.41
CA ALA A 224 6.24 -8.34 3.69
C ALA A 224 6.03 -6.93 4.25
N ASP A 225 5.08 -6.18 3.72
CA ASP A 225 4.79 -4.82 4.17
C ASP A 225 4.12 -4.79 5.56
N ILE A 226 3.24 -5.75 5.84
CA ILE A 226 2.64 -5.91 7.18
C ILE A 226 3.72 -6.24 8.21
N LEU A 227 4.61 -7.18 7.91
CA LEU A 227 5.71 -7.55 8.82
C LEU A 227 6.65 -6.37 9.08
N ARG A 228 6.98 -5.56 8.06
CA ARG A 228 7.76 -4.32 8.24
C ARG A 228 7.05 -3.34 9.16
N LEU A 229 5.73 -3.10 8.93
CA LEU A 229 4.95 -2.23 9.81
C LEU A 229 5.02 -2.67 11.28
N LEU A 230 4.88 -3.98 11.55
CA LEU A 230 4.97 -4.52 12.89
C LEU A 230 6.38 -4.40 13.50
N MET A 231 7.43 -4.59 12.69
CA MET A 231 8.82 -4.36 13.10
C MET A 231 9.18 -2.89 13.34
N GLU A 232 8.43 -1.96 12.78
CA GLU A 232 8.59 -0.51 13.00
C GLU A 232 8.03 -0.03 14.36
N VAL A 233 7.29 -0.87 15.09
CA VAL A 233 6.77 -0.55 16.43
C VAL A 233 7.94 -0.46 17.42
N ARG A 234 8.09 0.69 18.10
CA ARG A 234 9.25 1.00 18.96
C ARG A 234 9.40 0.04 20.15
N GLN A 235 8.31 -0.31 20.78
CA GLN A 235 8.26 -1.23 21.93
C GLN A 235 7.24 -2.32 21.62
N PRO A 236 7.61 -3.31 20.78
CA PRO A 236 6.68 -4.34 20.35
C PRO A 236 6.27 -5.25 21.51
N SER A 237 4.97 -5.44 21.68
CA SER A 237 4.43 -6.42 22.63
C SER A 237 4.82 -7.85 22.24
N GLU A 238 4.64 -8.81 23.16
CA GLU A 238 4.91 -10.23 22.84
C GLU A 238 4.02 -10.73 21.71
N ASP A 239 2.79 -10.22 21.56
CA ASP A 239 1.91 -10.56 20.45
C ASP A 239 2.49 -10.10 19.11
N ILE A 240 3.03 -8.86 19.04
CA ILE A 240 3.70 -8.34 17.85
C ILE A 240 4.96 -9.18 17.54
N LYS A 241 5.78 -9.48 18.54
CA LYS A 241 6.99 -10.31 18.35
C LYS A 241 6.64 -11.70 17.83
N ASN A 242 5.59 -12.31 18.38
CA ASN A 242 5.09 -13.62 17.96
C ASN A 242 4.51 -13.57 16.55
N ALA A 243 3.74 -12.53 16.21
CA ALA A 243 3.19 -12.33 14.88
C ALA A 243 4.30 -12.21 13.83
N VAL A 244 5.32 -11.40 14.11
CA VAL A 244 6.47 -11.21 13.21
C VAL A 244 7.25 -12.52 13.05
N ARG A 245 7.58 -13.18 14.15
CA ARG A 245 8.33 -14.47 14.13
C ARG A 245 7.60 -15.52 13.30
N SER A 246 6.31 -15.71 13.55
CA SER A 246 5.51 -16.72 12.87
C SER A 246 5.36 -16.42 11.37
N GLY A 247 5.16 -15.14 10.99
CA GLY A 247 5.08 -14.72 9.60
C GLY A 247 6.41 -14.94 8.86
N VAL A 248 7.55 -14.61 9.49
CA VAL A 248 8.89 -14.84 8.94
C VAL A 248 9.19 -16.33 8.77
N GLU A 249 8.87 -17.16 9.77
CA GLU A 249 9.04 -18.62 9.70
C GLU A 249 8.20 -19.22 8.56
N TRP A 250 6.97 -18.74 8.41
CA TRP A 250 6.10 -19.16 7.31
C TRP A 250 6.71 -18.78 5.95
N LEU A 251 7.15 -17.55 5.76
CA LEU A 251 7.80 -17.11 4.52
C LEU A 251 9.05 -17.93 4.19
N ARG A 252 9.91 -18.21 5.17
CA ARG A 252 11.12 -19.05 4.99
C ARG A 252 10.79 -20.47 4.51
N SER A 253 9.72 -21.05 5.06
CA SER A 253 9.32 -22.43 4.75
C SER A 253 8.55 -22.57 3.43
N HIS A 254 8.02 -21.46 2.89
CA HIS A 254 7.19 -21.48 1.69
C HIS A 254 7.82 -20.76 0.48
N ALA A 255 9.10 -20.40 0.57
CA ALA A 255 9.85 -19.88 -0.56
C ALA A 255 9.99 -20.92 -1.68
N LEU A 256 9.78 -20.49 -2.91
CA LEU A 256 10.05 -21.28 -4.11
C LEU A 256 11.54 -21.20 -4.42
N ARG A 257 12.27 -22.27 -4.04
CA ARG A 257 13.72 -22.36 -4.23
C ARG A 257 14.04 -22.92 -5.59
N GLY A 258 15.10 -22.41 -6.25
CA GLY A 258 15.53 -22.90 -7.54
C GLY A 258 14.49 -22.65 -8.65
N LYS A 259 13.70 -21.60 -8.53
CA LYS A 259 12.68 -21.20 -9.52
C LYS A 259 12.81 -19.72 -9.84
N ARG A 260 12.63 -19.36 -11.12
CA ARG A 260 12.47 -17.95 -11.56
C ARG A 260 11.37 -17.81 -12.58
N VAL A 261 10.82 -16.62 -12.65
CA VAL A 261 9.91 -16.23 -13.72
C VAL A 261 10.75 -15.85 -14.94
N ASP A 262 10.49 -16.50 -16.03
CA ASP A 262 11.16 -16.29 -17.32
C ASP A 262 10.20 -15.70 -18.35
N THR A 263 10.71 -14.83 -19.20
CA THR A 263 9.97 -14.26 -20.31
C THR A 263 10.38 -14.95 -21.61
N PHE A 264 9.39 -15.37 -22.40
CA PHE A 264 9.63 -16.02 -23.69
C PHE A 264 8.62 -15.53 -24.73
N VAL A 265 8.82 -15.88 -25.99
CA VAL A 265 7.85 -15.65 -27.07
C VAL A 265 7.08 -16.94 -27.29
N ASN A 266 5.75 -16.90 -27.15
CA ASN A 266 4.88 -18.05 -27.33
C ASN A 266 4.64 -18.35 -28.82
N ALA A 267 3.94 -19.44 -29.11
CA ALA A 267 3.66 -19.87 -30.50
C ALA A 267 2.83 -18.85 -31.33
N ALA A 268 2.14 -17.92 -30.65
CA ALA A 268 1.40 -16.84 -31.31
C ALA A 268 2.28 -15.57 -31.52
N GLY A 269 3.59 -15.64 -31.28
CA GLY A 269 4.50 -14.51 -31.41
C GLY A 269 4.39 -13.46 -30.29
N GLN A 270 3.71 -13.76 -29.19
CA GLN A 270 3.46 -12.84 -28.09
C GLN A 270 4.45 -13.07 -26.94
N LYS A 271 4.87 -11.98 -26.28
CA LYS A 271 5.62 -12.05 -25.02
C LYS A 271 4.79 -12.72 -23.94
N ASP A 272 5.31 -13.78 -23.32
CA ASP A 272 4.61 -14.57 -22.31
C ASP A 272 5.54 -14.90 -21.14
N LEU A 273 4.96 -15.34 -20.01
CA LEU A 273 5.65 -15.68 -18.80
C LEU A 273 5.56 -17.18 -18.49
N ARG A 274 6.63 -17.74 -17.97
CA ARG A 274 6.67 -19.11 -17.46
C ARG A 274 7.53 -19.21 -16.20
N LEU A 275 7.28 -20.22 -15.37
CA LEU A 275 8.11 -20.56 -14.23
C LEU A 275 9.12 -21.64 -14.67
N VAL A 276 10.40 -21.39 -14.52
CA VAL A 276 11.48 -22.30 -14.91
C VAL A 276 12.38 -22.67 -13.75
N ASP A 277 13.05 -23.83 -13.87
CA ASP A 277 14.08 -24.24 -12.92
C ASP A 277 15.35 -23.43 -13.13
N ASP A 278 15.89 -22.88 -12.03
CA ASP A 278 17.15 -22.16 -11.98
C ASP A 278 17.69 -22.18 -10.54
N LEU A 279 18.63 -23.07 -10.28
CA LEU A 279 19.20 -23.27 -8.95
C LEU A 279 19.97 -22.04 -8.44
N SER A 280 20.37 -21.12 -9.32
CA SER A 280 21.06 -19.88 -8.98
C SER A 280 20.12 -18.72 -8.68
N ALA A 281 18.81 -18.89 -8.95
CA ALA A 281 17.83 -17.83 -8.76
C ALA A 281 17.65 -17.45 -7.29
N PRO A 282 17.38 -16.15 -7.00
CA PRO A 282 16.99 -15.70 -5.67
C PRO A 282 15.69 -16.37 -5.23
N LEU A 283 15.43 -16.35 -3.91
CA LEU A 283 14.18 -16.87 -3.38
C LEU A 283 12.99 -16.12 -3.98
N LEU A 284 11.99 -16.88 -4.40
CA LEU A 284 10.77 -16.37 -5.02
C LEU A 284 9.56 -16.82 -4.18
N TRP A 285 8.51 -16.03 -4.15
CA TRP A 285 7.24 -16.41 -3.53
C TRP A 285 6.10 -16.22 -4.51
N ALA A 286 5.15 -17.15 -4.51
CA ALA A 286 3.87 -16.91 -5.15
C ALA A 286 3.08 -15.87 -4.35
N ARG A 287 2.22 -15.11 -5.03
CA ARG A 287 1.35 -14.14 -4.36
C ARG A 287 0.31 -14.85 -3.49
N PHE A 288 -0.23 -15.98 -3.96
CA PHE A 288 -1.29 -16.73 -3.28
C PHE A 288 -0.89 -18.17 -2.95
N TYR A 289 -1.19 -18.58 -1.71
CA TYR A 289 -1.11 -19.94 -1.23
C TYR A 289 -2.46 -20.36 -0.65
N ASP A 290 -2.91 -21.58 -0.94
CA ASP A 290 -4.20 -22.04 -0.46
C ASP A 290 -4.23 -22.23 1.06
N LEU A 291 -5.38 -21.93 1.67
CA LEU A 291 -5.57 -21.95 3.12
C LEU A 291 -5.44 -23.35 3.75
N LYS A 292 -5.64 -24.44 2.99
CA LYS A 292 -5.61 -25.83 3.53
C LYS A 292 -4.27 -26.47 3.35
N LYS A 293 -3.73 -26.46 2.10
CA LYS A 293 -2.50 -27.15 1.73
C LYS A 293 -1.26 -26.28 1.84
N GLN A 294 -1.44 -24.95 1.95
CA GLN A 294 -0.38 -23.95 1.98
C GLN A 294 0.57 -24.06 0.76
N LYS A 295 0.02 -24.44 -0.39
CA LYS A 295 0.74 -24.55 -1.65
C LYS A 295 0.36 -23.39 -2.58
N PRO A 296 1.29 -22.93 -3.42
CA PRO A 296 0.98 -21.93 -4.43
C PRO A 296 -0.24 -22.32 -5.28
N PHE A 297 -1.02 -21.33 -5.65
CA PHE A 297 -2.05 -21.49 -6.65
C PHE A 297 -2.16 -20.23 -7.50
N PHE A 298 -2.78 -20.39 -8.64
CA PHE A 298 -3.06 -19.37 -9.62
C PHE A 298 -4.55 -19.43 -9.96
N SER A 299 -5.12 -18.38 -10.48
CA SER A 299 -6.55 -18.32 -10.80
C SER A 299 -6.82 -17.42 -11.99
N ASP A 300 -7.94 -17.63 -12.64
CA ASP A 300 -8.37 -16.84 -13.78
C ASP A 300 -9.68 -16.08 -13.50
N ARG A 301 -10.20 -15.38 -14.49
CA ARG A 301 -11.43 -14.58 -14.36
C ARG A 301 -12.70 -15.42 -14.08
N THR A 302 -12.62 -16.74 -14.22
CA THR A 302 -13.74 -17.63 -13.86
C THR A 302 -13.74 -17.98 -12.37
N GLY A 303 -12.69 -17.63 -11.63
CA GLY A 303 -12.50 -18.03 -10.24
C GLY A 303 -12.00 -19.46 -10.07
N LYS A 304 -11.64 -20.15 -11.18
CA LYS A 304 -11.05 -21.48 -11.10
C LYS A 304 -9.61 -21.41 -10.58
N MET A 305 -9.31 -22.29 -9.63
CA MET A 305 -7.96 -22.44 -9.08
C MET A 305 -7.14 -23.44 -9.91
N TYR A 306 -5.90 -23.05 -10.22
CA TYR A 306 -4.90 -23.86 -10.90
C TYR A 306 -3.67 -24.06 -10.03
N ARG A 307 -3.00 -25.18 -10.19
CA ARG A 307 -1.74 -25.48 -9.46
C ARG A 307 -0.50 -25.14 -10.28
N ASP A 308 -0.61 -25.21 -11.58
CA ASP A 308 0.47 -24.83 -12.48
C ASP A 308 0.22 -23.41 -13.05
N PHE A 309 1.29 -22.62 -13.08
CA PHE A 309 1.26 -21.28 -13.61
C PHE A 309 0.97 -21.24 -15.12
N SER A 310 1.43 -22.27 -15.83
CA SER A 310 1.20 -22.42 -17.29
C SER A 310 -0.27 -22.63 -17.66
N ASP A 311 -1.09 -23.16 -16.73
CA ASP A 311 -2.48 -23.51 -16.98
C ASP A 311 -3.44 -22.32 -16.99
N ILE A 312 -3.03 -21.16 -16.41
CA ILE A 312 -3.89 -19.98 -16.43
C ILE A 312 -3.85 -19.28 -17.79
N GLN A 313 -4.96 -18.62 -18.14
CA GLN A 313 -5.10 -17.90 -19.40
C GLN A 313 -4.00 -16.85 -19.59
N TYR A 314 -3.55 -16.68 -20.84
CA TYR A 314 -2.51 -15.73 -21.24
C TYR A 314 -2.71 -14.34 -20.64
N GLU A 315 -3.93 -13.79 -20.73
CA GLU A 315 -4.26 -12.46 -20.20
C GLU A 315 -3.99 -12.33 -18.69
N ARG A 316 -4.40 -13.36 -17.92
CA ARG A 316 -4.15 -13.36 -16.46
C ARG A 316 -2.69 -13.64 -16.13
N ARG A 317 -2.04 -14.53 -16.87
CA ARG A 317 -0.63 -14.86 -16.68
C ARG A 317 0.27 -13.62 -16.86
N ASN A 318 -0.03 -12.77 -17.83
CA ASN A 318 0.76 -11.59 -18.15
C ASN A 318 0.24 -10.29 -17.53
N GLY A 319 -1.04 -10.21 -17.20
CA GLY A 319 -1.69 -9.01 -16.68
C GLY A 319 -1.83 -8.95 -15.15
N TYR A 320 -1.11 -9.82 -14.41
CA TYR A 320 -1.17 -9.84 -12.95
C TYR A 320 0.16 -10.28 -12.32
N ALA A 321 0.51 -9.68 -11.19
CA ALA A 321 1.75 -10.00 -10.47
C ALA A 321 1.55 -11.25 -9.59
N TRP A 322 1.82 -12.44 -10.12
CA TRP A 322 1.65 -13.72 -9.45
C TRP A 322 2.79 -14.11 -8.52
N PHE A 323 3.93 -13.46 -8.65
CA PHE A 323 5.14 -13.74 -7.90
C PHE A 323 5.77 -12.46 -7.38
N GLY A 324 6.56 -12.57 -6.30
CA GLY A 324 7.30 -11.45 -5.74
C GLY A 324 8.58 -11.88 -5.03
N TYR A 325 9.52 -10.94 -4.96
CA TYR A 325 10.82 -11.07 -4.29
C TYR A 325 10.91 -10.26 -2.98
N GLN A 326 9.87 -9.49 -2.66
CA GLN A 326 9.85 -8.58 -1.50
C GLN A 326 10.18 -9.27 -0.16
N PRO A 327 9.76 -10.53 0.08
CA PRO A 327 10.13 -11.20 1.32
C PRO A 327 11.62 -11.45 1.49
N GLN A 328 12.43 -11.53 0.41
CA GLN A 328 13.87 -11.72 0.54
C GLN A 328 14.54 -10.60 1.32
N GLN A 329 14.20 -9.34 0.98
CA GLN A 329 14.73 -8.18 1.69
C GLN A 329 14.22 -8.14 3.14
N LEU A 330 12.93 -8.42 3.36
CA LEU A 330 12.34 -8.50 4.71
C LEU A 330 13.08 -9.52 5.60
N LEU A 331 13.44 -10.70 5.07
CA LEU A 331 14.17 -11.70 5.84
C LEU A 331 15.53 -11.20 6.32
N ASN A 332 16.20 -10.35 5.54
CA ASN A 332 17.44 -9.70 5.94
C ASN A 332 17.20 -8.63 7.02
N GLU A 333 16.15 -7.83 6.85
CA GLU A 333 15.72 -6.79 7.82
C GLU A 333 15.32 -7.41 9.16
N TYR A 334 14.70 -8.58 9.15
CA TYR A 334 14.27 -9.31 10.35
C TYR A 334 15.43 -9.70 11.26
N GLU A 335 16.57 -10.15 10.72
CA GLU A 335 17.71 -10.51 11.56
C GLU A 335 18.27 -9.29 12.31
N ALA A 336 18.32 -8.14 11.66
CA ALA A 336 18.73 -6.90 12.30
C ALA A 336 17.70 -6.41 13.35
N TRP A 337 16.41 -6.62 13.09
CA TRP A 337 15.36 -6.29 14.06
C TRP A 337 15.40 -7.21 15.27
N LYS A 338 15.53 -8.52 15.06
CA LYS A 338 15.62 -9.52 16.13
C LYS A 338 16.80 -9.27 17.08
N ALA A 339 17.92 -8.79 16.56
CA ALA A 339 19.11 -8.49 17.36
C ALA A 339 18.94 -7.28 18.27
N LYS A 340 17.87 -6.46 18.10
CA LYS A 340 17.57 -5.26 18.90
C LYS A 340 16.52 -5.51 19.98
N LEU A 341 15.90 -6.69 20.00
CA LEU A 341 14.90 -7.07 21.02
C LEU A 341 15.53 -7.58 22.29
#